data_a3d91af7fbb3126a749198cbfdb73e90
#
_entry.id   a3d91af7fbb3126a749198cbfdb73e90
#
_cell.length_a   1.000
_cell.length_b   1.000
_cell.length_c   1.000
_cell.angle_alpha   90.00
_cell.angle_beta   90.00
_cell.angle_gamma   90.00
#
_symmetry.space_group_name_H-M   'P 1'
#
loop_
_entity.id
_entity.type
_entity.pdbx_description
1 polymer ?
#
loop_
_entity_poly.entity_id
_entity_poly.type
_entity_poly.pdbx_seq_one_letter_code
_entity_poly.pdbx_strand_id
1 'polypeptide(L)'
;MVKNLINEIEQAMLGSLNNEQLAQLRKVLDYTFRNIVVTEKDSVNAESNNQILVENFISAKKVEGCSPNSIAYYRSTINNALIKLGKEVIHITTDDLRHYLNTYQSESGASKVTVDNIRRILSSFFSWLEEENYIVKSPVRRIHKVKVGKTVKETYTDESLELMRDHCSNPRDLALIDLLAST
;
A
#
# COMPACT_ATOMS: atom_id res chain seq x y z
N MET A 1 -31.62 -18.12 -2.67
CA MET A 1 -30.38 -17.37 -2.38
C MET A 1 -30.49 -15.91 -2.79
N VAL A 2 -30.60 -15.52 -4.07
CA VAL A 2 -30.72 -14.09 -4.53
C VAL A 2 -31.84 -13.33 -3.84
N LYS A 3 -33.05 -13.88 -3.74
CA LYS A 3 -34.18 -13.23 -3.07
C LYS A 3 -33.93 -12.95 -1.58
N ASN A 4 -33.22 -13.85 -0.89
CA ASN A 4 -32.86 -13.64 0.52
C ASN A 4 -31.85 -12.51 0.65
N LEU A 5 -30.86 -12.45 -0.25
CA LEU A 5 -29.85 -11.38 -0.28
C LEU A 5 -30.50 -10.01 -0.53
N ILE A 6 -31.45 -9.92 -1.49
CA ILE A 6 -32.20 -8.68 -1.75
C ILE A 6 -32.97 -8.25 -0.51
N ASN A 7 -33.65 -9.17 0.17
CA ASN A 7 -34.39 -8.87 1.40
C ASN A 7 -33.46 -8.40 2.53
N GLU A 8 -32.27 -8.99 2.68
CA GLU A 8 -31.29 -8.56 3.67
C GLU A 8 -30.78 -7.15 3.40
N ILE A 9 -30.52 -6.81 2.12
CA ILE A 9 -30.13 -5.46 1.70
C ILE A 9 -31.24 -4.46 2.01
N GLU A 10 -32.49 -4.79 1.68
CA GLU A 10 -33.66 -3.92 1.99
C GLU A 10 -33.81 -3.70 3.50
N GLN A 11 -33.69 -4.75 4.30
CA GLN A 11 -33.76 -4.69 5.76
C GLN A 11 -32.65 -3.79 6.34
N ALA A 12 -31.43 -3.92 5.84
CA ALA A 12 -30.30 -3.09 6.28
C ALA A 12 -30.50 -1.60 5.93
N MET A 13 -31.24 -1.30 4.88
CA MET A 13 -31.47 0.07 4.40
C MET A 13 -32.74 0.72 4.94
N LEU A 14 -33.61 -0.02 5.67
CA LEU A 14 -34.89 0.48 6.21
C LEU A 14 -34.76 1.75 7.08
N GLY A 15 -33.65 1.90 7.80
CA GLY A 15 -33.39 3.08 8.64
C GLY A 15 -32.86 4.30 7.89
N SER A 16 -32.45 4.13 6.63
CA SER A 16 -31.74 5.17 5.85
C SER A 16 -32.51 5.65 4.62
N LEU A 17 -33.48 4.88 4.12
CA LEU A 17 -34.22 5.16 2.90
C LEU A 17 -35.71 5.25 3.19
N ASN A 18 -36.41 6.12 2.44
CA ASN A 18 -37.89 6.17 2.45
C ASN A 18 -38.49 5.05 1.57
N ASN A 19 -39.82 4.86 1.65
CA ASN A 19 -40.53 3.79 0.95
C ASN A 19 -40.37 3.84 -0.58
N GLU A 20 -40.30 5.03 -1.17
CA GLU A 20 -40.11 5.21 -2.62
C GLU A 20 -38.68 4.81 -3.04
N GLN A 21 -37.69 5.21 -2.26
CA GLN A 21 -36.29 4.86 -2.47
C GLN A 21 -36.05 3.36 -2.30
N LEU A 22 -36.70 2.72 -1.32
CA LEU A 22 -36.64 1.27 -1.13
C LEU A 22 -37.24 0.52 -2.32
N ALA A 23 -38.42 1.00 -2.83
CA ALA A 23 -39.02 0.41 -4.02
C ALA A 23 -38.15 0.55 -5.27
N GLN A 24 -37.45 1.68 -5.40
CA GLN A 24 -36.50 1.92 -6.48
C GLN A 24 -35.25 1.03 -6.34
N LEU A 25 -34.69 0.93 -5.14
CA LEU A 25 -33.57 0.05 -4.83
C LEU A 25 -33.91 -1.40 -5.19
N ARG A 26 -35.09 -1.90 -4.80
CA ARG A 26 -35.55 -3.25 -5.13
C ARG A 26 -35.59 -3.51 -6.62
N LYS A 27 -36.13 -2.57 -7.40
CA LYS A 27 -36.19 -2.68 -8.87
C LYS A 27 -34.75 -2.79 -9.47
N VAL A 28 -33.83 -1.98 -8.98
CA VAL A 28 -32.43 -2.00 -9.44
C VAL A 28 -31.77 -3.33 -9.08
N LEU A 29 -31.96 -3.82 -7.86
CA LEU A 29 -31.40 -5.10 -7.42
C LEU A 29 -31.98 -6.28 -8.20
N ASP A 30 -33.31 -6.33 -8.40
CA ASP A 30 -33.97 -7.36 -9.21
C ASP A 30 -33.48 -7.37 -10.67
N TYR A 31 -33.25 -6.19 -11.25
CA TYR A 31 -32.68 -6.08 -12.60
C TYR A 31 -31.24 -6.53 -12.65
N THR A 32 -30.41 -6.07 -11.70
CA THR A 32 -28.98 -6.39 -11.65
C THR A 32 -28.73 -7.87 -11.44
N PHE A 33 -29.49 -8.51 -10.53
CA PHE A 33 -29.30 -9.93 -10.20
C PHE A 33 -30.08 -10.89 -11.13
N ARG A 34 -30.83 -10.40 -12.11
CA ARG A 34 -31.66 -11.25 -12.99
C ARG A 34 -30.87 -12.34 -13.72
N ASN A 35 -29.64 -12.04 -14.15
CA ASN A 35 -28.78 -12.92 -14.93
C ASN A 35 -27.51 -13.34 -14.15
N ILE A 36 -27.48 -13.13 -12.84
CA ILE A 36 -26.34 -13.46 -12.00
C ILE A 36 -26.68 -14.68 -11.14
N VAL A 37 -25.85 -15.69 -11.20
CA VAL A 37 -25.91 -16.83 -10.28
C VAL A 37 -25.07 -16.47 -9.05
N VAL A 38 -25.76 -16.23 -7.94
CA VAL A 38 -25.09 -16.03 -6.63
C VAL A 38 -24.83 -17.39 -6.03
N THR A 39 -23.57 -17.77 -5.94
CA THR A 39 -23.10 -18.95 -5.17
C THR A 39 -22.51 -18.48 -3.85
N GLU A 40 -22.71 -19.28 -2.79
CA GLU A 40 -21.92 -19.06 -1.57
C GLU A 40 -20.44 -19.19 -1.93
N LYS A 41 -19.66 -18.20 -1.55
CA LYS A 41 -18.22 -18.25 -1.71
C LYS A 41 -17.75 -19.35 -0.76
N ASP A 42 -17.43 -20.54 -1.29
CA ASP A 42 -16.56 -21.45 -0.57
C ASP A 42 -15.39 -20.62 -0.08
N SER A 43 -15.02 -20.76 1.18
CA SER A 43 -13.96 -20.00 1.83
C SER A 43 -12.63 -20.18 1.09
N VAL A 44 -12.53 -19.56 -0.09
CA VAL A 44 -11.26 -19.36 -0.80
C VAL A 44 -10.47 -18.48 0.16
N ASN A 45 -9.41 -19.03 0.72
CA ASN A 45 -8.57 -18.39 1.71
C ASN A 45 -8.32 -16.94 1.34
N ALA A 46 -8.62 -16.01 2.25
CA ALA A 46 -8.35 -14.58 2.10
C ALA A 46 -6.90 -14.33 1.63
N GLU A 47 -5.98 -15.18 2.06
CA GLU A 47 -4.58 -15.22 1.62
C GLU A 47 -4.43 -15.47 0.11
N SER A 48 -5.22 -16.37 -0.49
CA SER A 48 -5.15 -16.67 -1.93
C SER A 48 -5.61 -15.46 -2.78
N ASN A 49 -6.67 -14.77 -2.37
CA ASN A 49 -7.15 -13.58 -3.07
C ASN A 49 -6.15 -12.43 -2.97
N ASN A 50 -5.61 -12.19 -1.76
CA ASN A 50 -4.60 -11.15 -1.55
C ASN A 50 -3.36 -11.40 -2.41
N GLN A 51 -2.90 -12.66 -2.48
CA GLN A 51 -1.73 -13.02 -3.27
C GLN A 51 -1.93 -12.76 -4.77
N ILE A 52 -3.10 -13.07 -5.32
CA ILE A 52 -3.43 -12.78 -6.73
C ILE A 52 -3.35 -11.28 -6.99
N LEU A 53 -3.92 -10.45 -6.12
CA LEU A 53 -3.89 -8.99 -6.27
C LEU A 53 -2.47 -8.43 -6.20
N VAL A 54 -1.63 -8.97 -5.31
CA VAL A 54 -0.21 -8.58 -5.21
C VAL A 54 0.53 -8.94 -6.50
N GLU A 55 0.35 -10.15 -7.04
CA GLU A 55 1.02 -10.55 -8.29
C GLU A 55 0.57 -9.71 -9.49
N ASN A 56 -0.72 -9.38 -9.58
CA ASN A 56 -1.24 -8.50 -10.63
C ASN A 56 -0.60 -7.10 -10.54
N PHE A 57 -0.53 -6.52 -9.34
CA PHE A 57 0.16 -5.25 -9.10
C PHE A 57 1.64 -5.32 -9.48
N ILE A 58 2.33 -6.38 -9.07
CA ILE A 58 3.75 -6.59 -9.41
C ILE A 58 3.94 -6.71 -10.93
N SER A 59 3.01 -7.37 -11.63
CA SER A 59 3.04 -7.48 -13.09
C SER A 59 2.86 -6.10 -13.75
N ALA A 60 1.92 -5.29 -13.27
CA ALA A 60 1.75 -3.91 -13.73
C ALA A 60 3.04 -3.09 -13.53
N LYS A 61 3.67 -3.16 -12.34
CA LYS A 61 4.92 -2.44 -12.06
C LYS A 61 6.11 -2.90 -12.93
N LYS A 62 6.14 -4.16 -13.35
CA LYS A 62 7.13 -4.64 -14.32
C LYS A 62 6.93 -4.02 -15.69
N VAL A 63 5.68 -3.92 -16.16
CA VAL A 63 5.34 -3.27 -17.45
C VAL A 63 5.68 -1.79 -17.41
N GLU A 64 5.52 -1.12 -16.27
CA GLU A 64 5.94 0.28 -16.05
C GLU A 64 7.48 0.46 -16.04
N GLY A 65 8.27 -0.61 -16.13
CA GLY A 65 9.72 -0.54 -16.20
C GLY A 65 10.43 -0.46 -14.85
N CYS A 66 9.77 -0.82 -13.75
CA CYS A 66 10.41 -0.84 -12.43
C CYS A 66 11.57 -1.85 -12.38
N SER A 67 12.66 -1.48 -11.71
CA SER A 67 13.83 -2.36 -11.55
C SER A 67 13.50 -3.62 -10.74
N PRO A 68 14.23 -4.75 -10.97
CA PRO A 68 14.04 -5.98 -10.21
C PRO A 68 14.13 -5.78 -8.69
N ASN A 69 15.05 -4.94 -8.22
CA ASN A 69 15.21 -4.63 -6.80
C ASN A 69 13.99 -3.86 -6.23
N SER A 70 13.45 -2.90 -6.99
CA SER A 70 12.23 -2.18 -6.61
C SER A 70 11.04 -3.13 -6.54
N ILE A 71 10.91 -4.04 -7.50
CA ILE A 71 9.86 -5.07 -7.54
C ILE A 71 9.94 -5.98 -6.31
N ALA A 72 11.12 -6.47 -5.97
CA ALA A 72 11.33 -7.32 -4.80
C ALA A 72 10.96 -6.57 -3.50
N TYR A 73 11.33 -5.30 -3.41
CA TYR A 73 11.02 -4.45 -2.26
C TYR A 73 9.50 -4.18 -2.14
N TYR A 74 8.81 -3.87 -3.23
CA TYR A 74 7.35 -3.74 -3.25
C TYR A 74 6.67 -5.00 -2.76
N ARG A 75 7.01 -6.14 -3.35
CA ARG A 75 6.44 -7.45 -3.01
C ARG A 75 6.63 -7.79 -1.53
N SER A 76 7.85 -7.69 -1.01
CA SER A 76 8.15 -8.02 0.38
C SER A 76 7.41 -7.10 1.35
N THR A 77 7.38 -5.79 1.07
CA THR A 77 6.73 -4.81 1.93
C THR A 77 5.21 -5.01 1.98
N ILE A 78 4.57 -5.24 0.83
CA ILE A 78 3.12 -5.46 0.75
C ILE A 78 2.75 -6.77 1.44
N ASN A 79 3.45 -7.87 1.14
CA ASN A 79 3.18 -9.17 1.76
C ASN A 79 3.32 -9.12 3.29
N ASN A 80 4.39 -8.50 3.80
CA ASN A 80 4.58 -8.34 5.25
C ASN A 80 3.43 -7.53 5.89
N ALA A 81 2.94 -6.50 5.22
CA ALA A 81 1.82 -5.73 5.71
C ALA A 81 0.53 -6.57 5.72
N LEU A 82 0.22 -7.29 4.65
CA LEU A 82 -0.98 -8.12 4.54
C LEU A 82 -1.00 -9.26 5.54
N ILE A 83 0.15 -9.93 5.76
CA ILE A 83 0.30 -10.99 6.77
C ILE A 83 0.02 -10.43 8.18
N LYS A 84 0.62 -9.28 8.52
CA LYS A 84 0.42 -8.65 9.84
C LYS A 84 -1.01 -8.14 10.04
N LEU A 85 -1.66 -7.66 9.00
CA LEU A 85 -3.06 -7.20 9.05
C LEU A 85 -4.05 -8.37 9.15
N GLY A 86 -3.75 -9.55 8.57
CA GLY A 86 -4.58 -10.74 8.63
C GLY A 86 -5.98 -10.57 8.03
N LYS A 87 -6.16 -9.62 7.09
CA LYS A 87 -7.44 -9.27 6.48
C LYS A 87 -7.38 -9.37 4.96
N GLU A 88 -8.53 -9.61 4.33
CA GLU A 88 -8.64 -9.39 2.89
C GLU A 88 -8.42 -7.90 2.56
N VAL A 89 -7.72 -7.63 1.46
CA VAL A 89 -7.37 -6.28 0.98
C VAL A 89 -8.59 -5.36 0.91
N ILE A 90 -9.74 -5.89 0.47
CA ILE A 90 -10.99 -5.14 0.33
C ILE A 90 -11.59 -4.68 1.67
N HIS A 91 -11.21 -5.32 2.78
CA HIS A 91 -11.70 -5.02 4.13
C HIS A 91 -10.70 -4.21 4.97
N ILE A 92 -9.54 -3.85 4.41
CA ILE A 92 -8.54 -3.05 5.10
C ILE A 92 -8.99 -1.60 5.17
N THR A 93 -9.05 -1.08 6.39
CA THR A 93 -9.44 0.31 6.66
C THR A 93 -8.23 1.24 6.84
N THR A 94 -8.49 2.55 6.82
CA THR A 94 -7.45 3.54 7.13
C THR A 94 -6.87 3.36 8.53
N ASP A 95 -7.70 2.97 9.51
CA ASP A 95 -7.26 2.81 10.89
C ASP A 95 -6.43 1.53 11.08
N ASP A 96 -6.74 0.45 10.35
CA ASP A 96 -5.88 -0.74 10.30
C ASP A 96 -4.47 -0.38 9.83
N LEU A 97 -4.36 0.41 8.77
CA LEU A 97 -3.06 0.82 8.23
C LEU A 97 -2.30 1.78 9.16
N ARG A 98 -3.01 2.70 9.83
CA ARG A 98 -2.39 3.56 10.85
C ARG A 98 -1.84 2.74 12.02
N HIS A 99 -2.64 1.79 12.49
CA HIS A 99 -2.22 0.89 13.57
C HIS A 99 -1.00 0.07 13.14
N TYR A 100 -1.04 -0.52 11.94
CA TYR A 100 0.09 -1.28 11.39
C TYR A 100 1.38 -0.45 11.32
N LEU A 101 1.34 0.77 10.77
CA LEU A 101 2.52 1.62 10.64
C LEU A 101 3.08 2.04 12.01
N ASN A 102 2.21 2.33 12.97
CA ASN A 102 2.59 2.70 14.32
C ASN A 102 3.23 1.50 15.07
N THR A 103 2.60 0.33 15.00
CA THR A 103 3.11 -0.91 15.60
C THR A 103 4.44 -1.32 14.96
N TYR A 104 4.54 -1.22 13.63
CA TYR A 104 5.80 -1.49 12.91
C TYR A 104 6.93 -0.59 13.42
N GLN A 105 6.67 0.71 13.59
CA GLN A 105 7.68 1.63 14.10
C GLN A 105 8.12 1.30 15.51
N SER A 106 7.19 0.97 16.41
CA SER A 106 7.49 0.68 17.82
C SER A 106 8.20 -0.67 18.01
N GLU A 107 7.81 -1.71 17.26
CA GLU A 107 8.39 -3.04 17.37
C GLU A 107 9.79 -3.15 16.73
N SER A 108 9.97 -2.55 15.54
CA SER A 108 11.22 -2.67 14.80
C SER A 108 12.25 -1.57 15.12
N GLY A 109 11.87 -0.54 15.87
CA GLY A 109 12.70 0.64 16.07
C GLY A 109 12.99 1.42 14.76
N ALA A 110 12.17 1.19 13.72
CA ALA A 110 12.40 1.74 12.39
C ALA A 110 12.37 3.27 12.38
N SER A 111 13.24 3.85 11.54
CA SER A 111 13.28 5.29 11.35
C SER A 111 11.97 5.81 10.75
N LYS A 112 11.64 7.07 11.00
CA LYS A 112 10.48 7.75 10.37
C LYS A 112 10.55 7.70 8.83
N VAL A 113 11.77 7.70 8.26
CA VAL A 113 11.99 7.57 6.81
C VAL A 113 11.56 6.20 6.32
N THR A 114 11.90 5.13 7.05
CA THR A 114 11.50 3.76 6.73
C THR A 114 9.97 3.61 6.77
N VAL A 115 9.32 4.15 7.80
CA VAL A 115 7.86 4.12 7.92
C VAL A 115 7.19 4.89 6.77
N ASP A 116 7.73 6.05 6.37
CA ASP A 116 7.20 6.79 5.21
C ASP A 116 7.40 6.04 3.90
N ASN A 117 8.51 5.32 3.73
CA ASN A 117 8.72 4.47 2.56
C ASN A 117 7.69 3.33 2.48
N ILE A 118 7.42 2.65 3.60
CA ILE A 118 6.37 1.62 3.67
C ILE A 118 5.00 2.23 3.33
N ARG A 119 4.66 3.38 3.93
CA ARG A 119 3.43 4.11 3.61
C ARG A 119 3.31 4.42 2.11
N ARG A 120 4.40 4.87 1.46
CA ARG A 120 4.43 5.18 0.02
C ARG A 120 4.17 3.94 -0.84
N ILE A 121 4.77 2.80 -0.48
CA ILE A 121 4.55 1.52 -1.18
C ILE A 121 3.09 1.08 -1.04
N LEU A 122 2.56 1.10 0.19
CA LEU A 122 1.14 0.80 0.42
C LEU A 122 0.22 1.76 -0.32
N SER A 123 0.57 3.05 -0.37
CA SER A 123 -0.18 4.04 -1.15
C SER A 123 -0.20 3.70 -2.64
N SER A 124 0.94 3.30 -3.21
CA SER A 124 1.02 2.88 -4.61
C SER A 124 0.15 1.64 -4.88
N PHE A 125 0.19 0.64 -3.99
CA PHE A 125 -0.61 -0.57 -4.12
C PHE A 125 -2.12 -0.29 -4.03
N PHE A 126 -2.56 0.41 -3.00
CA PHE A 126 -3.98 0.71 -2.80
C PHE A 126 -4.54 1.73 -3.81
N SER A 127 -3.71 2.62 -4.36
CA SER A 127 -4.12 3.50 -5.46
C SER A 127 -4.33 2.70 -6.75
N TRP A 128 -3.44 1.77 -7.05
CA TRP A 128 -3.60 0.86 -8.18
C TRP A 128 -4.88 0.01 -8.04
N LEU A 129 -5.18 -0.52 -6.85
CA LEU A 129 -6.42 -1.25 -6.60
C LEU A 129 -7.68 -0.39 -6.80
N GLU A 130 -7.64 0.90 -6.46
CA GLU A 130 -8.71 1.86 -6.71
C GLU A 130 -8.86 2.12 -8.22
N GLU A 131 -7.76 2.31 -8.96
CA GLU A 131 -7.72 2.54 -10.40
C GLU A 131 -8.25 1.32 -11.19
N GLU A 132 -7.94 0.11 -10.75
CA GLU A 132 -8.42 -1.15 -11.34
C GLU A 132 -9.83 -1.56 -10.85
N ASN A 133 -10.48 -0.74 -10.05
CA ASN A 133 -11.82 -0.97 -9.49
C ASN A 133 -11.94 -2.21 -8.57
N TYR A 134 -10.84 -2.70 -7.99
CA TYR A 134 -10.89 -3.73 -6.95
C TYR A 134 -11.42 -3.21 -5.62
N ILE A 135 -11.21 -1.92 -5.35
CA ILE A 135 -11.73 -1.20 -4.18
C ILE A 135 -12.33 0.14 -4.62
N VAL A 136 -13.33 0.61 -3.88
CA VAL A 136 -14.00 1.88 -4.18
C VAL A 136 -13.12 3.08 -3.87
N LYS A 137 -12.30 2.99 -2.82
CA LYS A 137 -11.45 4.10 -2.36
C LYS A 137 -10.25 3.59 -1.58
N SER A 138 -9.08 4.12 -1.91
CA SER A 138 -7.82 3.78 -1.23
C SER A 138 -7.84 4.19 0.25
N PRO A 139 -7.64 3.25 1.19
CA PRO A 139 -7.60 3.54 2.62
C PRO A 139 -6.35 4.35 3.03
N VAL A 140 -5.28 4.35 2.22
CA VAL A 140 -4.05 5.11 2.49
C VAL A 140 -4.21 6.59 2.20
N ARG A 141 -5.20 7.00 1.42
CA ARG A 141 -5.39 8.39 0.97
C ARG A 141 -5.46 9.42 2.12
N ARG A 142 -5.93 9.00 3.30
CA ARG A 142 -6.02 9.83 4.51
C ARG A 142 -4.78 9.74 5.42
N ILE A 143 -3.74 9.00 5.00
CA ILE A 143 -2.49 8.88 5.76
C ILE A 143 -1.46 9.78 5.11
N HIS A 144 -1.22 10.93 5.75
CA HIS A 144 -0.28 11.92 5.26
C HIS A 144 1.18 11.47 5.43
N LYS A 145 2.07 12.15 4.69
CA LYS A 145 3.52 11.96 4.79
C LYS A 145 4.00 12.11 6.24
N VAL A 146 4.84 11.18 6.67
CA VAL A 146 5.50 11.25 7.99
C VAL A 146 6.48 12.42 7.99
N LYS A 147 6.34 13.34 8.95
CA LYS A 147 7.27 14.46 9.09
C LYS A 147 8.61 13.94 9.64
N VAL A 148 9.63 14.04 8.83
CA VAL A 148 11.02 13.75 9.22
C VAL A 148 11.71 15.07 9.52
N GLY A 149 12.35 15.20 10.70
CA GLY A 149 13.19 16.35 10.99
C GLY A 149 14.34 16.46 9.98
N LYS A 150 14.72 17.68 9.62
CA LYS A 150 15.95 17.89 8.86
C LYS A 150 17.13 17.57 9.78
N THR A 151 17.84 16.50 9.50
CA THR A 151 19.13 16.23 10.15
C THR A 151 20.20 16.90 9.31
N VAL A 152 20.88 17.89 9.86
CA VAL A 152 22.10 18.43 9.24
C VAL A 152 23.16 17.33 9.39
N LYS A 153 23.64 16.81 8.28
CA LYS A 153 24.75 15.87 8.29
C LYS A 153 26.01 16.66 8.61
N GLU A 154 26.86 16.11 9.48
CA GLU A 154 28.17 16.66 9.68
C GLU A 154 28.96 16.60 8.37
N THR A 155 29.60 17.69 8.02
CA THR A 155 30.50 17.76 6.87
C THR A 155 31.90 17.37 7.32
N TYR A 156 32.69 16.78 6.43
CA TYR A 156 34.08 16.51 6.70
C TYR A 156 34.83 17.83 6.88
N THR A 157 35.75 17.88 7.84
CA THR A 157 36.66 19.02 7.98
C THR A 157 37.73 18.95 6.88
N ASP A 158 38.40 20.06 6.60
CA ASP A 158 39.47 20.11 5.60
C ASP A 158 40.60 19.13 5.95
N GLU A 159 40.94 19.01 7.25
CA GLU A 159 41.91 18.04 7.71
C GLU A 159 41.49 16.59 7.45
N SER A 160 40.19 16.30 7.63
CA SER A 160 39.66 14.96 7.34
C SER A 160 39.69 14.64 5.84
N LEU A 161 39.48 15.63 4.97
CA LEU A 161 39.57 15.48 3.52
C LEU A 161 41.00 15.26 3.07
N GLU A 162 41.96 15.98 3.63
CA GLU A 162 43.40 15.78 3.38
C GLU A 162 43.82 14.36 3.82
N LEU A 163 43.41 13.94 5.00
CA LEU A 163 43.73 12.58 5.50
C LEU A 163 43.13 11.49 4.59
N MET A 164 41.96 11.69 4.03
CA MET A 164 41.33 10.77 3.07
C MET A 164 42.14 10.74 1.75
N ARG A 165 42.60 11.88 1.25
CA ARG A 165 43.45 11.96 0.06
C ARG A 165 44.78 11.24 0.26
N ASP A 166 45.46 11.48 1.37
CA ASP A 166 46.78 10.89 1.68
C ASP A 166 46.74 9.35 1.82
N HIS A 167 45.60 8.81 2.31
CA HIS A 167 45.40 7.37 2.45
C HIS A 167 44.79 6.69 1.23
N CYS A 168 44.44 7.47 0.19
CA CYS A 168 43.81 6.94 -1.02
C CYS A 168 44.87 6.44 -2.00
N SER A 169 45.01 5.11 -2.13
CA SER A 169 45.96 4.47 -3.05
C SER A 169 45.42 4.33 -4.49
N ASN A 170 44.14 4.52 -4.71
CA ASN A 170 43.51 4.33 -6.01
C ASN A 170 43.22 5.68 -6.67
N PRO A 171 43.81 5.96 -7.87
CA PRO A 171 43.57 7.23 -8.59
C PRO A 171 42.13 7.54 -8.90
N ARG A 172 41.29 6.51 -9.14
CA ARG A 172 39.85 6.68 -9.37
C ARG A 172 39.15 7.20 -8.12
N ASP A 173 39.44 6.64 -6.97
CA ASP A 173 38.81 7.00 -5.72
C ASP A 173 39.28 8.39 -5.25
N LEU A 174 40.57 8.73 -5.49
CA LEU A 174 41.09 10.08 -5.28
C LEU A 174 40.37 11.12 -6.13
N ALA A 175 40.17 10.87 -7.43
CA ALA A 175 39.41 11.74 -8.31
C ALA A 175 37.94 11.90 -7.86
N LEU A 176 37.35 10.87 -7.28
CA LEU A 176 36.00 10.90 -6.74
C LEU A 176 35.91 11.77 -5.48
N ILE A 177 36.90 11.66 -4.59
CA ILE A 177 37.01 12.51 -3.38
C ILE A 177 37.13 13.98 -3.79
N ASP A 178 38.03 14.28 -4.73
CA ASP A 178 38.23 15.67 -5.22
C ASP A 178 37.00 16.24 -5.91
N LEU A 179 36.32 15.43 -6.73
CA LEU A 179 35.05 15.84 -7.36
C LEU A 179 33.98 16.17 -6.34
N LEU A 180 33.79 15.30 -5.35
CA LEU A 180 32.77 15.49 -4.31
C LEU A 180 33.11 16.64 -3.35
N ALA A 181 34.39 16.94 -3.13
CA ALA A 181 34.82 18.06 -2.31
C ALA A 181 34.68 19.41 -3.04
N SER A 182 34.66 19.40 -4.38
CA SER A 182 34.59 20.62 -5.21
C SER A 182 33.17 21.05 -5.54
N THR A 183 32.16 20.24 -5.29
CA THR A 183 30.74 20.50 -5.59
C THR A 183 29.94 20.79 -4.33
#